data_a577680ad1202a202b1888b3e4ba39ad
#
_entry.id   a577680ad1202a202b1888b3e4ba39ad
#
_cell.length_a   1.000
_cell.length_b   1.000
_cell.length_c   1.000
_cell.angle_alpha   90.00
_cell.angle_beta   90.00
_cell.angle_gamma   90.00
#
_symmetry.space_group_name_H-M   'P 1'
#
loop_
_entity.id
_entity.type
_entity.pdbx_description
1 polymer ?
#
loop_
_entity_poly.entity_id
_entity_poly.type
_entity_poly.pdbx_seq_one_letter_code
_entity_poly.pdbx_strand_id
1 'polypeptide(L)'
;MKLHRTNVVKLLYSLCIYFTYFYLVNNAQCQDLAHPIETMHELVLNLQEQLEALKAYVNPNSSTSSKDEKSYPTSCLTSSFNETCDNCLAGYGWLVIQRRINGSLNFYRNWEEYKQGFGSLDGEFFIGLEKLRAITALEPFELYIVLEDFNGTTRSARFDEFAIGSEEDDYALYVLGAYSGNAGDSLRSHQKMKFSTYDRDNDREFHRNCAFLHVGAWWYNSCVDSNLNGQYIEGGKYEENLFARGMCWRAWRGHNYGYKFTQMMIRPKCRHFPATFRSNNNTRQHCEAFS
;
A
#
# COMPACT_ATOMS: atom_id res chain seq x y z
N MET A 1 -40.83 -3.26 2.39
CA MET A 1 -40.08 -2.33 3.26
C MET A 1 -38.71 -1.87 2.69
N LYS A 2 -38.35 -2.24 1.45
CA LYS A 2 -37.09 -1.81 0.79
C LYS A 2 -37.19 -0.48 -0.01
N LEU A 3 -38.40 -0.04 -0.39
CA LEU A 3 -38.58 1.19 -1.18
C LEU A 3 -38.39 2.51 -0.41
N HIS A 4 -38.53 2.49 0.93
CA HIS A 4 -38.40 3.72 1.73
C HIS A 4 -36.98 4.20 1.99
N ARG A 5 -35.98 3.32 2.00
CA ARG A 5 -34.56 3.69 2.27
C ARG A 5 -33.93 4.45 1.10
N THR A 6 -34.23 4.06 -0.15
CA THR A 6 -33.67 4.71 -1.35
C THR A 6 -34.20 6.15 -1.54
N ASN A 7 -35.41 6.41 -1.14
CA ASN A 7 -35.97 7.76 -1.22
C ASN A 7 -35.47 8.70 -0.13
N VAL A 8 -35.17 8.19 1.07
CA VAL A 8 -34.59 8.98 2.16
C VAL A 8 -33.16 9.40 1.84
N VAL A 9 -32.34 8.51 1.27
CA VAL A 9 -30.96 8.84 0.86
C VAL A 9 -30.95 9.89 -0.26
N LYS A 10 -31.84 9.76 -1.25
CA LYS A 10 -32.00 10.77 -2.32
C LYS A 10 -32.46 12.13 -1.78
N LEU A 11 -33.36 12.13 -0.78
CA LEU A 11 -33.84 13.35 -0.15
C LEU A 11 -32.77 14.05 0.67
N LEU A 12 -32.00 13.30 1.45
CA LEU A 12 -30.84 13.82 2.20
C LEU A 12 -29.74 14.37 1.28
N TYR A 13 -29.49 13.70 0.17
CA TYR A 13 -28.54 14.16 -0.84
C TYR A 13 -28.98 15.46 -1.51
N SER A 14 -30.26 15.57 -1.87
CA SER A 14 -30.86 16.79 -2.43
C SER A 14 -30.84 17.96 -1.44
N LEU A 15 -31.08 17.70 -0.17
CA LEU A 15 -31.03 18.71 0.90
C LEU A 15 -29.57 19.18 1.17
N CYS A 16 -28.58 18.29 1.17
CA CYS A 16 -27.17 18.70 1.31
C CYS A 16 -26.73 19.60 0.15
N ILE A 17 -27.07 19.25 -1.10
CA ILE A 17 -26.76 20.09 -2.27
C ILE A 17 -27.47 21.45 -2.17
N TYR A 18 -28.72 21.48 -1.72
CA TYR A 18 -29.48 22.73 -1.59
C TYR A 18 -28.89 23.63 -0.49
N PHE A 19 -28.50 23.08 0.66
CA PHE A 19 -27.89 23.84 1.75
C PHE A 19 -26.49 24.35 1.40
N THR A 20 -25.68 23.56 0.70
CA THR A 20 -24.34 24.02 0.23
C THR A 20 -24.47 25.10 -0.84
N TYR A 21 -25.42 24.96 -1.77
CA TYR A 21 -25.71 25.99 -2.79
C TYR A 21 -26.20 27.28 -2.14
N PHE A 22 -27.15 27.20 -1.19
CA PHE A 22 -27.66 28.36 -0.46
C PHE A 22 -26.59 29.08 0.39
N TYR A 23 -25.67 28.32 0.99
CA TYR A 23 -24.56 28.89 1.77
C TYR A 23 -23.55 29.61 0.85
N LEU A 24 -23.24 29.04 -0.31
CA LEU A 24 -22.33 29.62 -1.29
C LEU A 24 -22.91 30.89 -1.96
N VAL A 25 -24.20 30.88 -2.29
CA VAL A 25 -24.85 32.04 -2.91
C VAL A 25 -24.99 33.23 -1.95
N ASN A 26 -25.16 32.99 -0.66
CA ASN A 26 -25.30 34.07 0.33
C ASN A 26 -23.97 34.66 0.83
N ASN A 27 -22.82 33.98 0.58
CA ASN A 27 -21.50 34.44 1.07
C ASN A 27 -20.49 34.87 -0.01
N ALA A 28 -20.86 34.86 -1.29
CA ALA A 28 -19.94 35.18 -2.37
C ALA A 28 -20.13 36.59 -2.92
N GLN A 29 -19.12 37.44 -2.76
CA GLN A 29 -18.86 38.52 -3.71
C GLN A 29 -18.29 37.91 -5.01
N CYS A 30 -18.95 38.24 -6.13
CA CYS A 30 -18.80 37.66 -7.46
C CYS A 30 -17.40 37.79 -8.10
N GLN A 31 -16.36 37.08 -7.66
CA GLN A 31 -15.10 37.03 -8.46
C GLN A 31 -14.30 35.70 -8.44
N ASP A 32 -14.72 34.63 -7.70
CA ASP A 32 -13.90 33.39 -7.68
C ASP A 32 -14.74 32.11 -7.49
N LEU A 33 -15.76 31.87 -8.32
CA LEU A 33 -16.63 30.69 -8.21
C LEU A 33 -16.23 29.50 -9.12
N ALA A 34 -15.26 29.67 -10.03
CA ALA A 34 -14.88 28.59 -10.94
C ALA A 34 -14.08 27.48 -10.22
N HIS A 35 -13.12 27.85 -9.40
CA HIS A 35 -12.24 26.91 -8.69
C HIS A 35 -12.97 26.02 -7.65
N PRO A 36 -13.87 26.54 -6.80
CA PRO A 36 -14.63 25.70 -5.87
C PRO A 36 -15.61 24.73 -6.55
N ILE A 37 -16.13 25.08 -7.75
CA ILE A 37 -17.06 24.21 -8.48
C ILE A 37 -16.33 23.01 -9.10
N GLU A 38 -15.14 23.20 -9.64
CA GLU A 38 -14.30 22.10 -10.16
C GLU A 38 -13.90 21.15 -9.02
N THR A 39 -13.43 21.68 -7.89
CA THR A 39 -13.07 20.88 -6.71
C THR A 39 -14.28 20.10 -6.14
N MET A 40 -15.48 20.70 -6.13
CA MET A 40 -16.70 20.00 -5.72
C MET A 40 -17.13 18.93 -6.72
N HIS A 41 -16.92 19.15 -8.02
CA HIS A 41 -17.23 18.16 -9.05
C HIS A 41 -16.32 16.92 -8.92
N GLU A 42 -15.03 17.10 -8.70
CA GLU A 42 -14.08 16.01 -8.41
C GLU A 42 -14.44 15.27 -7.13
N LEU A 43 -14.84 15.98 -6.07
CA LEU A 43 -15.24 15.36 -4.80
C LEU A 43 -16.52 14.51 -4.99
N VAL A 44 -17.49 14.99 -5.79
CA VAL A 44 -18.72 14.27 -6.12
C VAL A 44 -18.44 13.02 -6.94
N LEU A 45 -17.52 13.09 -7.92
CA LEU A 45 -17.10 11.93 -8.72
C LEU A 45 -16.42 10.88 -7.83
N ASN A 46 -15.54 11.29 -6.95
CA ASN A 46 -14.86 10.41 -5.99
C ASN A 46 -15.86 9.73 -5.03
N LEU A 47 -16.84 10.47 -4.50
CA LEU A 47 -17.90 9.92 -3.63
C LEU A 47 -18.85 8.98 -4.40
N GLN A 48 -19.10 9.23 -5.68
CA GLN A 48 -19.89 8.32 -6.52
C GLN A 48 -19.14 7.01 -6.77
N GLU A 49 -17.86 7.07 -7.04
CA GLU A 49 -17.01 5.90 -7.21
C GLU A 49 -16.94 5.05 -5.94
N GLN A 50 -16.78 5.69 -4.77
CA GLN A 50 -16.83 5.01 -3.47
C GLN A 50 -18.20 4.39 -3.19
N LEU A 51 -19.29 5.06 -3.60
CA LEU A 51 -20.65 4.54 -3.43
C LEU A 51 -20.92 3.33 -4.33
N GLU A 52 -20.42 3.32 -5.57
CA GLU A 52 -20.53 2.16 -6.46
C GLU A 52 -19.69 0.98 -5.95
N ALA A 53 -18.49 1.23 -5.42
CA ALA A 53 -17.68 0.22 -4.74
C ALA A 53 -18.41 -0.38 -3.52
N LEU A 54 -19.07 0.45 -2.71
CA LEU A 54 -19.91 0.00 -1.59
C LEU A 54 -21.15 -0.78 -2.05
N LYS A 55 -21.77 -0.41 -3.17
CA LYS A 55 -22.90 -1.15 -3.74
C LYS A 55 -22.51 -2.52 -4.26
N ALA A 56 -21.34 -2.63 -4.90
CA ALA A 56 -20.76 -3.92 -5.33
C ALA A 56 -20.46 -4.83 -4.13
N TYR A 57 -19.98 -4.27 -3.03
CA TYR A 57 -19.75 -4.98 -1.77
C TYR A 57 -21.05 -5.51 -1.12
N VAL A 58 -22.16 -4.75 -1.21
CA VAL A 58 -23.44 -5.09 -0.56
C VAL A 58 -24.33 -6.03 -1.41
N ASN A 59 -24.07 -6.17 -2.72
CA ASN A 59 -24.92 -6.94 -3.62
C ASN A 59 -24.11 -7.79 -4.63
N PRO A 60 -23.48 -8.92 -4.21
CA PRO A 60 -22.63 -9.73 -5.08
C PRO A 60 -23.36 -10.54 -6.18
N ASN A 61 -24.70 -10.41 -6.32
CA ASN A 61 -25.50 -11.28 -7.18
C ASN A 61 -26.01 -10.65 -8.49
N SER A 62 -25.40 -9.56 -8.97
CA SER A 62 -25.78 -8.97 -10.26
C SER A 62 -24.61 -9.01 -11.26
N SER A 63 -24.29 -10.16 -11.81
CA SER A 63 -23.56 -10.24 -13.10
C SER A 63 -23.83 -11.56 -13.80
N THR A 64 -24.18 -11.39 -15.05
CA THR A 64 -24.51 -12.33 -16.11
C THR A 64 -23.57 -13.53 -16.24
N SER A 65 -24.20 -14.66 -16.55
CA SER A 65 -23.60 -15.98 -16.82
C SER A 65 -22.62 -15.99 -17.99
N SER A 66 -21.41 -16.51 -17.75
CA SER A 66 -20.76 -17.42 -18.69
C SER A 66 -19.98 -18.48 -17.90
N LYS A 67 -20.20 -19.74 -18.29
CA LYS A 67 -19.66 -20.93 -17.67
C LYS A 67 -18.17 -21.03 -17.94
N ASP A 68 -17.36 -21.04 -16.88
CA ASP A 68 -16.26 -22.00 -16.67
C ASP A 68 -15.85 -21.89 -15.21
N GLU A 69 -16.22 -22.92 -14.47
CA GLU A 69 -16.09 -23.01 -13.03
C GLU A 69 -14.64 -23.41 -12.67
N LYS A 70 -13.80 -22.42 -12.40
CA LYS A 70 -12.72 -22.53 -11.41
C LYS A 70 -12.97 -21.47 -10.37
N SER A 71 -13.56 -21.89 -9.24
CA SER A 71 -13.85 -21.02 -8.10
C SER A 71 -12.54 -20.52 -7.51
N TYR A 72 -12.21 -19.25 -7.78
CA TYR A 72 -11.20 -18.51 -7.06
C TYR A 72 -11.86 -17.79 -5.88
N PRO A 73 -11.31 -17.87 -4.66
CA PRO A 73 -11.88 -17.16 -3.52
C PRO A 73 -11.75 -15.65 -3.71
N THR A 74 -12.87 -14.96 -3.59
CA THR A 74 -13.12 -13.54 -3.83
C THR A 74 -12.58 -12.66 -2.70
N SER A 75 -11.31 -12.77 -2.30
CA SER A 75 -10.74 -11.99 -1.20
C SER A 75 -9.52 -11.12 -1.57
N CYS A 76 -9.18 -11.01 -2.84
CA CYS A 76 -8.41 -9.87 -3.31
C CYS A 76 -9.39 -8.73 -3.52
N LEU A 77 -9.30 -7.73 -2.68
CA LEU A 77 -10.13 -6.53 -2.63
C LEU A 77 -10.66 -6.13 -4.01
N THR A 78 -12.00 -6.06 -4.06
CA THR A 78 -12.87 -5.48 -5.08
C THR A 78 -12.24 -4.90 -6.35
N SER A 79 -12.79 -5.30 -7.45
CA SER A 79 -12.61 -5.05 -8.88
C SER A 79 -12.14 -3.67 -9.40
N SER A 80 -11.73 -2.74 -8.59
CA SER A 80 -11.12 -1.46 -9.04
C SER A 80 -9.58 -1.46 -8.96
N PHE A 81 -8.96 -2.44 -8.29
CA PHE A 81 -7.52 -2.64 -8.31
C PHE A 81 -7.22 -3.92 -9.08
N ASN A 82 -6.89 -3.79 -10.36
CA ASN A 82 -6.38 -4.88 -11.21
C ASN A 82 -4.94 -5.27 -10.80
N GLU A 83 -4.70 -5.45 -9.50
CA GLU A 83 -3.38 -5.67 -8.94
C GLU A 83 -3.16 -7.17 -8.68
N THR A 84 -1.98 -7.64 -9.02
CA THR A 84 -1.59 -9.04 -8.92
C THR A 84 -1.54 -9.51 -7.48
N CYS A 85 -2.47 -10.40 -7.10
CA CYS A 85 -2.35 -11.15 -5.85
C CYS A 85 -1.33 -12.27 -6.03
N ASP A 86 -0.31 -12.31 -5.17
CA ASP A 86 0.65 -13.41 -5.14
C ASP A 86 0.16 -14.50 -4.17
N ASN A 87 -0.27 -15.61 -4.74
CA ASN A 87 -0.73 -16.78 -3.97
C ASN A 87 0.35 -17.84 -3.80
N CYS A 88 1.53 -17.64 -4.42
CA CYS A 88 2.57 -18.67 -4.49
C CYS A 88 3.59 -18.58 -3.35
N LEU A 89 3.98 -17.35 -2.94
CA LEU A 89 5.09 -17.13 -2.01
C LEU A 89 4.68 -17.20 -0.53
N ALA A 90 3.45 -16.79 -0.19
CA ALA A 90 3.01 -16.66 1.20
C ALA A 90 1.57 -17.14 1.44
N GLY A 91 0.96 -17.86 0.49
CA GLY A 91 -0.45 -18.25 0.52
C GLY A 91 -1.37 -17.16 -0.07
N TYR A 92 -2.68 -17.31 0.12
CA TYR A 92 -3.69 -16.48 -0.54
C TYR A 92 -3.86 -15.09 0.09
N GLY A 93 -4.36 -14.14 -0.72
CA GLY A 93 -4.85 -12.86 -0.26
C GLY A 93 -3.80 -11.77 -0.05
N TRP A 94 -2.57 -11.97 -0.51
CA TRP A 94 -1.51 -10.98 -0.44
C TRP A 94 -1.52 -10.06 -1.67
N LEU A 95 -1.60 -8.77 -1.42
CA LEU A 95 -1.44 -7.71 -2.40
C LEU A 95 0.03 -7.31 -2.48
N VAL A 96 0.64 -7.46 -3.66
CA VAL A 96 2.02 -7.03 -3.89
C VAL A 96 2.08 -5.51 -3.97
N ILE A 97 2.94 -4.88 -3.17
CA ILE A 97 3.12 -3.42 -3.12
C ILE A 97 4.47 -2.95 -3.67
N GLN A 98 5.45 -3.86 -3.74
CA GLN A 98 6.76 -3.62 -4.34
C GLN A 98 7.33 -4.94 -4.86
N ARG A 99 7.98 -4.91 -6.03
CA ARG A 99 8.69 -6.08 -6.58
C ARG A 99 9.96 -5.66 -7.30
N ARG A 100 11.05 -6.39 -7.00
CA ARG A 100 12.36 -6.29 -7.65
C ARG A 100 12.77 -7.66 -8.15
N ILE A 101 13.21 -7.75 -9.43
CA ILE A 101 13.49 -9.04 -10.10
C ILE A 101 14.86 -9.04 -10.77
N ASN A 102 15.21 -8.02 -11.56
CA ASN A 102 16.35 -8.03 -12.46
C ASN A 102 16.93 -6.65 -12.76
N GLY A 103 16.47 -5.62 -12.08
CA GLY A 103 16.94 -4.24 -12.28
C GLY A 103 16.52 -3.58 -13.59
N SER A 104 15.51 -4.13 -14.29
CA SER A 104 14.97 -3.55 -15.52
C SER A 104 14.29 -2.19 -15.30
N LEU A 105 13.90 -1.89 -14.06
CA LEU A 105 13.25 -0.65 -13.67
C LEU A 105 14.14 0.17 -12.72
N ASN A 106 14.33 1.45 -13.03
CA ASN A 106 15.04 2.36 -12.14
C ASN A 106 14.14 2.74 -10.96
N PHE A 107 14.62 2.50 -9.72
CA PHE A 107 13.94 2.89 -8.47
C PHE A 107 14.53 4.18 -7.85
N TYR A 108 15.57 4.77 -8.42
CA TYR A 108 16.07 6.08 -8.01
C TYR A 108 15.21 7.18 -8.64
N ARG A 109 14.08 7.44 -8.00
CA ARG A 109 13.00 8.29 -8.49
C ARG A 109 12.65 9.39 -7.51
N ASN A 110 11.99 10.43 -7.99
CA ASN A 110 11.58 11.61 -7.24
C ASN A 110 10.33 11.32 -6.37
N TRP A 111 9.97 12.29 -5.54
CA TRP A 111 8.83 12.21 -4.62
C TRP A 111 7.52 11.95 -5.34
N GLU A 112 7.24 12.72 -6.38
CA GLU A 112 5.97 12.60 -7.12
C GLU A 112 5.81 11.23 -7.77
N GLU A 113 6.88 10.68 -8.33
CA GLU A 113 6.86 9.32 -8.88
C GLU A 113 6.60 8.26 -7.80
N TYR A 114 7.21 8.37 -6.60
CA TYR A 114 6.91 7.49 -5.47
C TYR A 114 5.50 7.67 -4.93
N LYS A 115 4.97 8.88 -4.93
CA LYS A 115 3.59 9.18 -4.55
C LYS A 115 2.60 8.46 -5.46
N GLN A 116 2.75 8.57 -6.77
CA GLN A 116 1.85 7.99 -7.76
C GLN A 116 2.04 6.49 -7.96
N GLY A 117 3.28 5.99 -7.83
CA GLY A 117 3.68 4.64 -8.18
C GLY A 117 4.21 4.54 -9.62
N PHE A 118 4.96 3.47 -9.89
CA PHE A 118 5.64 3.26 -11.17
C PHE A 118 5.92 1.78 -11.43
N GLY A 119 6.20 1.46 -12.70
CA GLY A 119 6.51 0.10 -13.16
C GLY A 119 5.30 -0.65 -13.70
N SER A 120 5.43 -1.97 -13.81
CA SER A 120 4.39 -2.86 -14.34
C SER A 120 4.12 -4.02 -13.36
N LEU A 121 2.85 -4.38 -13.20
CA LEU A 121 2.44 -5.47 -12.33
C LEU A 121 3.02 -6.84 -12.75
N ASP A 122 3.34 -7.01 -14.03
CA ASP A 122 3.99 -8.21 -14.56
C ASP A 122 5.50 -8.24 -14.35
N GLY A 123 6.10 -7.13 -13.90
CA GLY A 123 7.53 -6.96 -13.71
C GLY A 123 7.90 -6.32 -12.38
N GLU A 124 8.91 -5.46 -12.42
CA GLU A 124 9.29 -4.62 -11.28
C GLU A 124 8.32 -3.45 -11.15
N PHE A 125 7.90 -3.15 -9.94
CA PHE A 125 7.02 -2.00 -9.68
C PHE A 125 7.03 -1.57 -8.21
N PHE A 126 6.52 -0.36 -8.00
CA PHE A 126 6.13 0.19 -6.70
C PHE A 126 4.70 0.73 -6.81
N ILE A 127 3.83 0.32 -5.88
CA ILE A 127 2.38 0.59 -5.94
C ILE A 127 2.03 2.09 -5.88
N GLY A 128 2.84 2.89 -5.22
CA GLY A 128 2.59 4.30 -4.93
C GLY A 128 2.20 4.54 -3.48
N LEU A 129 2.80 5.57 -2.87
CA LEU A 129 2.59 5.88 -1.44
C LEU A 129 1.14 6.30 -1.16
N GLU A 130 0.50 7.03 -2.09
CA GLU A 130 -0.88 7.47 -1.92
C GLU A 130 -1.86 6.29 -1.89
N LYS A 131 -1.70 5.33 -2.82
CA LYS A 131 -2.50 4.10 -2.80
C LYS A 131 -2.21 3.24 -1.58
N LEU A 132 -0.94 3.09 -1.21
CA LEU A 132 -0.54 2.31 -0.04
C LEU A 132 -1.13 2.90 1.25
N ARG A 133 -1.10 4.22 1.39
CA ARG A 133 -1.76 4.93 2.50
C ARG A 133 -3.26 4.71 2.50
N ALA A 134 -3.92 4.88 1.36
CA ALA A 134 -5.37 4.71 1.26
C ALA A 134 -5.80 3.29 1.67
N ILE A 135 -5.06 2.26 1.24
CA ILE A 135 -5.32 0.86 1.58
C ILE A 135 -5.11 0.62 3.08
N THR A 136 -3.95 1.00 3.62
CA THR A 136 -3.58 0.70 5.03
C THR A 136 -4.34 1.55 6.06
N ALA A 137 -5.06 2.59 5.64
CA ALA A 137 -5.93 3.38 6.49
C ALA A 137 -7.31 2.75 6.72
N LEU A 138 -7.74 1.81 5.88
CA LEU A 138 -9.08 1.21 5.95
C LEU A 138 -9.23 0.25 7.14
N GLU A 139 -8.20 -0.58 7.38
CA GLU A 139 -8.19 -1.59 8.43
C GLU A 139 -6.74 -2.00 8.75
N PRO A 140 -6.47 -2.76 9.82
CA PRO A 140 -5.14 -3.29 10.10
C PRO A 140 -4.68 -4.27 9.02
N PHE A 141 -3.47 -4.05 8.48
CA PHE A 141 -2.81 -4.92 7.51
C PHE A 141 -1.57 -5.58 8.12
N GLU A 142 -1.24 -6.77 7.64
CA GLU A 142 0.05 -7.41 7.84
C GLU A 142 0.98 -7.06 6.68
N LEU A 143 2.29 -7.02 6.95
CA LEU A 143 3.33 -6.90 5.92
C LEU A 143 4.14 -8.19 5.84
N TYR A 144 4.36 -8.70 4.65
CA TYR A 144 5.23 -9.83 4.37
C TYR A 144 6.28 -9.44 3.33
N ILE A 145 7.56 -9.68 3.66
CA ILE A 145 8.70 -9.37 2.81
C ILE A 145 9.41 -10.66 2.47
N VAL A 146 9.62 -10.92 1.19
CA VAL A 146 10.41 -12.04 0.68
C VAL A 146 11.71 -11.50 0.11
N LEU A 147 12.80 -12.15 0.44
CA LEU A 147 14.16 -11.84 -0.02
C LEU A 147 14.80 -13.12 -0.57
N GLU A 148 15.33 -13.07 -1.80
CA GLU A 148 16.12 -14.16 -2.38
C GLU A 148 17.54 -13.67 -2.68
N ASP A 149 18.53 -14.41 -2.23
CA ASP A 149 19.92 -14.10 -2.55
C ASP A 149 20.36 -14.74 -3.89
N PHE A 150 21.52 -14.36 -4.39
CA PHE A 150 22.05 -14.91 -5.65
C PHE A 150 22.46 -16.39 -5.59
N ASN A 151 22.46 -16.99 -4.39
CA ASN A 151 22.68 -18.44 -4.21
C ASN A 151 21.36 -19.24 -4.21
N GLY A 152 20.21 -18.56 -4.43
CA GLY A 152 18.88 -19.17 -4.43
C GLY A 152 18.32 -19.42 -3.02
N THR A 153 18.94 -18.87 -1.96
CA THR A 153 18.39 -18.96 -0.61
C THR A 153 17.30 -17.91 -0.43
N THR A 154 16.13 -18.33 0.01
CA THR A 154 14.99 -17.43 0.29
C THR A 154 14.79 -17.29 1.79
N ARG A 155 14.57 -16.06 2.25
CA ARG A 155 14.16 -15.73 3.62
C ARG A 155 13.02 -14.73 3.63
N SER A 156 12.32 -14.66 4.75
CA SER A 156 11.19 -13.78 4.92
C SER A 156 11.23 -13.01 6.23
N ALA A 157 10.60 -11.83 6.20
CA ALA A 157 10.25 -11.03 7.35
C ALA A 157 8.75 -10.73 7.31
N ARG A 158 8.04 -10.96 8.41
CA ARG A 158 6.62 -10.65 8.56
C ARG A 158 6.43 -9.71 9.74
N PHE A 159 5.55 -8.75 9.56
CA PHE A 159 5.09 -7.84 10.61
C PHE A 159 3.57 -7.96 10.69
N ASP A 160 3.06 -8.22 11.89
CA ASP A 160 1.63 -8.51 12.10
C ASP A 160 0.74 -7.26 12.06
N GLU A 161 1.35 -6.06 11.94
CA GLU A 161 0.67 -4.81 11.63
C GLU A 161 1.57 -3.93 10.78
N PHE A 162 0.97 -3.20 9.83
CA PHE A 162 1.66 -2.26 8.95
C PHE A 162 0.73 -1.15 8.49
N ALA A 163 1.15 0.11 8.64
CA ALA A 163 0.48 1.25 8.04
C ALA A 163 1.44 2.43 7.88
N ILE A 164 1.18 3.26 6.87
CA ILE A 164 1.89 4.51 6.63
C ILE A 164 0.97 5.72 6.85
N GLY A 165 1.58 6.88 7.15
CA GLY A 165 0.88 8.16 7.30
C GLY A 165 0.44 8.77 5.98
N SER A 166 -0.21 9.93 6.06
CA SER A 166 -0.60 10.74 4.91
C SER A 166 0.60 11.51 4.32
N GLU A 167 0.39 12.23 3.22
CA GLU A 167 1.42 13.10 2.64
C GLU A 167 1.82 14.23 3.58
N GLU A 168 0.87 14.75 4.39
CA GLU A 168 1.16 15.77 5.42
C GLU A 168 2.12 15.25 6.49
N ASP A 169 2.15 13.93 6.69
CA ASP A 169 3.08 13.23 7.59
C ASP A 169 4.31 12.69 6.85
N ASP A 170 4.55 13.11 5.61
CA ASP A 170 5.60 12.61 4.73
C ASP A 170 5.56 11.07 4.60
N TYR A 171 4.37 10.48 4.53
CA TYR A 171 4.12 9.04 4.45
C TYR A 171 4.91 8.22 5.48
N ALA A 172 5.06 8.71 6.70
CA ALA A 172 5.85 8.08 7.76
C ALA A 172 5.40 6.63 8.02
N LEU A 173 6.34 5.72 8.28
CA LEU A 173 6.04 4.34 8.68
C LEU A 173 5.47 4.30 10.10
N TYR A 174 4.19 4.58 10.25
CA TYR A 174 3.56 4.77 11.55
C TYR A 174 3.41 3.48 12.34
N VAL A 175 2.89 2.45 11.70
CA VAL A 175 2.60 1.17 12.36
C VAL A 175 3.53 0.10 11.82
N LEU A 176 4.24 -0.55 12.72
CA LEU A 176 5.02 -1.75 12.44
C LEU A 176 4.88 -2.67 13.64
N GLY A 177 4.09 -3.74 13.49
CA GLY A 177 3.74 -4.67 14.55
C GLY A 177 4.85 -5.63 14.94
N ALA A 178 4.51 -6.76 15.57
CA ALA A 178 5.47 -7.75 15.98
C ALA A 178 6.12 -8.44 14.78
N TYR A 179 7.43 -8.66 14.89
CA TYR A 179 8.24 -9.34 13.87
C TYR A 179 8.13 -10.87 14.03
N SER A 180 8.10 -11.56 12.89
CA SER A 180 8.34 -12.98 12.76
C SER A 180 9.05 -13.29 11.43
N GLY A 181 9.65 -14.48 11.31
CA GLY A 181 10.37 -14.89 10.10
C GLY A 181 11.84 -15.22 10.35
N ASN A 182 12.59 -15.49 9.28
CA ASN A 182 13.98 -15.96 9.35
C ASN A 182 15.00 -15.03 8.69
N ALA A 183 14.56 -13.86 8.18
CA ALA A 183 15.44 -12.85 7.60
C ALA A 183 16.08 -11.92 8.65
N GLY A 184 15.57 -11.89 9.88
CA GLY A 184 15.88 -10.89 10.89
C GLY A 184 15.11 -9.57 10.66
N ASP A 185 15.01 -8.74 11.70
CA ASP A 185 14.29 -7.47 11.64
C ASP A 185 15.24 -6.33 11.23
N SER A 186 15.17 -5.91 9.98
CA SER A 186 15.88 -4.72 9.47
C SER A 186 14.94 -3.58 9.11
N LEU A 187 13.67 -3.64 9.52
CA LEU A 187 12.71 -2.57 9.30
C LEU A 187 12.40 -1.79 10.58
N ARG A 188 12.66 -2.36 11.74
CA ARG A 188 12.33 -1.77 13.04
C ARG A 188 12.96 -0.39 13.28
N SER A 189 14.21 -0.18 12.87
CA SER A 189 14.89 1.11 12.98
C SER A 189 14.29 2.21 12.10
N HIS A 190 13.49 1.82 11.12
CA HIS A 190 12.77 2.71 10.20
C HIS A 190 11.34 3.04 10.68
N GLN A 191 10.87 2.42 11.76
CA GLN A 191 9.56 2.73 12.34
C GLN A 191 9.50 4.19 12.80
N LYS A 192 8.41 4.88 12.48
CA LYS A 192 8.18 6.32 12.73
C LYS A 192 9.10 7.26 11.93
N MET A 193 9.87 6.73 10.98
CA MET A 193 10.62 7.56 10.06
C MET A 193 9.74 7.97 8.89
N LYS A 194 9.95 9.18 8.42
CA LYS A 194 9.32 9.75 7.24
C LYS A 194 9.92 9.15 5.98
N PHE A 195 9.15 9.09 4.89
CA PHE A 195 9.68 8.68 3.60
C PHE A 195 10.56 9.78 3.01
N SER A 196 11.69 9.42 2.43
CA SER A 196 12.63 10.36 1.80
C SER A 196 13.00 9.90 0.40
N THR A 197 13.10 10.85 -0.50
CA THR A 197 13.61 10.72 -1.87
C THR A 197 14.80 11.66 -2.06
N TYR A 198 15.53 11.52 -3.17
CA TYR A 198 16.70 12.38 -3.42
C TYR A 198 16.36 13.87 -3.54
N ASP A 199 15.14 14.19 -3.93
CA ASP A 199 14.61 15.56 -4.09
C ASP A 199 13.79 16.06 -2.90
N ARG A 200 13.44 15.16 -1.93
CA ARG A 200 12.73 15.52 -0.69
C ARG A 200 13.33 14.78 0.49
N ASP A 201 14.12 15.51 1.28
CA ASP A 201 14.83 15.03 2.43
C ASP A 201 13.98 15.17 3.71
N ASN A 202 13.52 14.05 4.24
CA ASN A 202 12.73 13.97 5.47
C ASN A 202 13.39 13.05 6.51
N ASP A 203 14.64 12.60 6.26
CA ASP A 203 15.33 11.68 7.14
C ASP A 203 15.93 12.34 8.40
N ARG A 204 16.68 11.60 9.21
CA ARG A 204 17.30 12.11 10.45
C ARG A 204 18.79 12.37 10.34
N GLU A 205 19.36 12.25 9.16
CA GLU A 205 20.77 12.59 8.93
C GLU A 205 20.89 14.09 8.60
N PHE A 206 21.40 14.88 9.53
CA PHE A 206 21.38 16.35 9.46
C PHE A 206 22.25 16.98 8.37
N HIS A 207 23.22 16.22 7.82
CA HIS A 207 24.21 16.79 6.93
C HIS A 207 24.12 16.26 5.49
N ARG A 208 23.35 15.21 5.27
CA ARG A 208 23.31 14.51 3.99
C ARG A 208 21.96 13.83 3.82
N ASN A 209 21.42 13.88 2.62
CA ASN A 209 20.22 13.15 2.27
C ASN A 209 20.54 11.64 2.09
N CYS A 210 19.95 10.78 2.91
CA CYS A 210 20.16 9.34 2.87
C CYS A 210 19.68 8.72 1.53
N ALA A 211 18.60 9.23 0.95
CA ALA A 211 18.10 8.75 -0.35
C ALA A 211 19.11 9.02 -1.47
N PHE A 212 19.77 10.18 -1.44
CA PHE A 212 20.84 10.52 -2.37
C PHE A 212 22.07 9.63 -2.17
N LEU A 213 22.50 9.42 -0.91
CA LEU A 213 23.67 8.61 -0.58
C LEU A 213 23.52 7.14 -0.98
N HIS A 214 22.33 6.57 -0.70
CA HIS A 214 22.06 5.14 -0.87
C HIS A 214 21.28 4.82 -2.16
N VAL A 215 21.17 5.81 -3.06
CA VAL A 215 20.61 5.66 -4.41
C VAL A 215 19.26 4.92 -4.39
N GLY A 216 18.36 5.39 -3.54
CA GLY A 216 17.04 4.79 -3.34
C GLY A 216 16.03 5.79 -2.81
N ALA A 217 14.95 5.29 -2.24
CA ALA A 217 13.95 6.03 -1.50
C ALA A 217 13.33 5.09 -0.45
N TRP A 218 13.26 5.52 0.79
CA TRP A 218 12.85 4.66 1.90
C TRP A 218 12.43 5.50 3.10
N TRP A 219 11.99 4.84 4.16
CA TRP A 219 11.79 5.44 5.49
C TRP A 219 13.13 5.56 6.23
N TYR A 220 14.06 6.34 5.66
CA TYR A 220 15.41 6.46 6.22
C TYR A 220 15.42 7.05 7.63
N ASN A 221 16.29 6.49 8.49
CA ASN A 221 16.65 7.07 9.78
C ASN A 221 17.93 7.91 9.61
N SER A 222 19.08 7.43 10.08
CA SER A 222 20.40 8.02 9.86
C SER A 222 21.44 6.89 9.65
N CYS A 223 21.47 6.15 8.59
CA CYS A 223 20.57 6.11 7.43
C CYS A 223 19.77 4.82 7.35
N VAL A 224 20.41 3.62 7.23
CA VAL A 224 19.78 2.38 6.74
C VAL A 224 20.12 1.14 7.59
N ASP A 225 19.10 0.36 7.90
CA ASP A 225 19.21 -1.08 8.19
C ASP A 225 18.61 -1.92 7.06
N SER A 226 17.72 -1.30 6.25
CA SER A 226 17.24 -1.87 4.99
C SER A 226 17.05 -0.78 3.94
N ASN A 227 17.16 -1.15 2.65
CA ASN A 227 16.98 -0.27 1.50
C ASN A 227 16.47 -1.08 0.30
N LEU A 228 15.23 -1.59 0.34
CA LEU A 228 14.72 -2.49 -0.71
C LEU A 228 14.39 -1.75 -2.02
N ASN A 229 14.32 -0.43 -2.00
CA ASN A 229 14.21 0.44 -3.17
C ASN A 229 15.58 0.93 -3.68
N GLY A 230 16.67 0.40 -3.16
CA GLY A 230 18.03 0.70 -3.61
C GLY A 230 18.33 0.19 -5.02
N GLN A 231 19.54 0.44 -5.47
CA GLN A 231 20.02 0.00 -6.77
C GLN A 231 20.03 -1.52 -6.88
N TYR A 232 19.60 -2.06 -8.02
CA TYR A 232 19.80 -3.47 -8.33
C TYR A 232 21.29 -3.70 -8.65
N ILE A 233 21.98 -4.44 -7.79
CA ILE A 233 23.42 -4.76 -7.98
C ILE A 233 23.51 -6.28 -8.18
N GLU A 234 23.87 -6.68 -9.38
CA GLU A 234 23.97 -8.07 -9.77
C GLU A 234 25.16 -8.76 -9.06
N GLY A 235 25.02 -10.06 -8.79
CA GLY A 235 26.10 -10.86 -8.18
C GLY A 235 26.12 -10.89 -6.65
N GLY A 236 25.27 -10.13 -5.98
CA GLY A 236 25.09 -10.17 -4.52
C GLY A 236 26.06 -9.25 -3.77
N LYS A 237 27.23 -9.75 -3.39
CA LYS A 237 28.20 -8.97 -2.61
C LYS A 237 28.89 -7.91 -3.49
N TYR A 238 28.96 -6.69 -2.98
CA TYR A 238 29.61 -5.56 -3.63
C TYR A 238 30.60 -4.84 -2.71
N GLU A 239 31.42 -3.96 -3.27
CA GLU A 239 32.52 -3.27 -2.59
C GLU A 239 32.04 -2.20 -1.61
N GLU A 240 32.92 -1.84 -0.64
CA GLU A 240 32.64 -0.84 0.40
C GLU A 240 32.31 0.56 -0.13
N ASN A 241 32.84 0.95 -1.30
CA ASN A 241 32.53 2.22 -1.94
C ASN A 241 31.06 2.36 -2.38
N LEU A 242 30.34 1.22 -2.44
CA LEU A 242 28.90 1.14 -2.73
C LEU A 242 28.07 0.86 -1.46
N PHE A 243 28.63 1.13 -0.27
CA PHE A 243 27.99 0.83 1.01
C PHE A 243 26.49 1.16 1.03
N ALA A 244 25.67 0.13 1.26
CA ALA A 244 24.22 0.18 1.35
C ALA A 244 23.46 0.84 0.18
N ARG A 245 24.09 0.96 -1.01
CA ARG A 245 23.44 1.48 -2.23
C ARG A 245 22.53 0.45 -2.89
N GLY A 246 22.83 -0.85 -2.68
CA GLY A 246 22.00 -1.93 -3.21
C GLY A 246 20.73 -2.16 -2.39
N MET A 247 19.90 -3.10 -2.85
CA MET A 247 18.78 -3.61 -2.10
C MET A 247 19.31 -4.42 -0.90
N CYS A 248 19.53 -3.78 0.25
CA CYS A 248 20.14 -4.43 1.41
C CYS A 248 19.14 -4.73 2.53
N TRP A 249 19.48 -5.76 3.34
CA TRP A 249 18.78 -6.16 4.56
C TRP A 249 19.83 -6.60 5.58
N ARG A 250 20.19 -5.67 6.49
CA ARG A 250 21.34 -5.81 7.39
C ARG A 250 21.35 -7.10 8.20
N ALA A 251 20.19 -7.47 8.76
CA ALA A 251 20.06 -8.60 9.67
C ALA A 251 20.34 -9.96 9.00
N TRP A 252 20.33 -10.04 7.68
CA TRP A 252 20.64 -11.28 6.96
C TRP A 252 22.01 -11.26 6.29
N ARG A 253 22.22 -10.38 5.31
CA ARG A 253 23.47 -10.37 4.51
C ARG A 253 24.33 -9.12 4.73
N GLY A 254 23.95 -8.24 5.67
CA GLY A 254 24.66 -6.98 5.89
C GLY A 254 24.29 -5.89 4.88
N HIS A 255 25.06 -4.82 4.88
CA HIS A 255 24.79 -3.64 4.05
C HIS A 255 25.35 -3.76 2.62
N ASN A 256 26.41 -4.57 2.43
CA ASN A 256 27.13 -4.68 1.16
C ASN A 256 26.73 -5.94 0.39
N TYR A 257 25.43 -6.25 0.42
CA TYR A 257 24.86 -7.36 -0.32
C TYR A 257 23.52 -6.94 -0.96
N GLY A 258 23.44 -7.03 -2.30
CA GLY A 258 22.21 -6.84 -3.07
C GLY A 258 21.49 -8.17 -3.26
N TYR A 259 20.16 -8.14 -3.13
CA TYR A 259 19.36 -9.35 -3.35
C TYR A 259 19.04 -9.54 -4.84
N LYS A 260 18.89 -10.80 -5.25
CA LYS A 260 18.43 -11.18 -6.58
C LYS A 260 16.95 -10.85 -6.79
N PHE A 261 16.15 -11.08 -5.75
CA PHE A 261 14.72 -10.81 -5.76
C PHE A 261 14.29 -10.25 -4.40
N THR A 262 13.41 -9.25 -4.44
CA THR A 262 12.68 -8.79 -3.26
C THR A 262 11.23 -8.52 -3.61
N GLN A 263 10.33 -8.87 -2.69
CA GLN A 263 8.92 -8.56 -2.83
C GLN A 263 8.32 -8.18 -1.49
N MET A 264 7.58 -7.08 -1.47
CA MET A 264 6.80 -6.63 -0.31
C MET A 264 5.32 -6.82 -0.62
N MET A 265 4.60 -7.40 0.33
CA MET A 265 3.19 -7.71 0.19
C MET A 265 2.43 -7.35 1.46
N ILE A 266 1.19 -6.93 1.32
CA ILE A 266 0.29 -6.67 2.44
C ILE A 266 -1.00 -7.48 2.31
N ARG A 267 -1.65 -7.79 3.43
CA ARG A 267 -3.01 -8.32 3.44
C ARG A 267 -3.74 -7.86 4.71
N PRO A 268 -5.10 -7.80 4.67
CA PRO A 268 -5.90 -7.51 5.84
C PRO A 268 -5.61 -8.50 6.97
N LYS A 269 -5.42 -7.99 8.19
CA LYS A 269 -5.23 -8.83 9.38
C LYS A 269 -6.57 -9.46 9.77
N CYS A 270 -6.67 -10.78 9.75
CA CYS A 270 -7.85 -11.47 10.23
C CYS A 270 -8.14 -11.12 11.70
N ARG A 271 -9.25 -10.44 11.97
CA ARG A 271 -9.71 -10.19 13.34
C ARG A 271 -10.38 -11.44 13.87
N HIS A 272 -9.94 -11.94 15.02
CA HIS A 272 -10.71 -12.90 15.79
C HIS A 272 -11.94 -12.17 16.35
N PHE A 273 -13.09 -12.34 15.71
CA PHE A 273 -14.35 -11.89 16.30
C PHE A 273 -14.64 -12.71 17.54
N PRO A 274 -14.99 -12.10 18.69
CA PRO A 274 -15.43 -12.82 19.87
C PRO A 274 -16.59 -13.77 19.50
N ALA A 275 -16.65 -14.95 20.11
CA ALA A 275 -17.62 -16.01 19.83
C ALA A 275 -19.11 -15.58 19.93
N THR A 276 -19.40 -14.38 20.42
CA THR A 276 -20.73 -13.78 20.54
C THR A 276 -21.31 -13.27 19.21
N PHE A 277 -20.50 -13.09 18.15
CA PHE A 277 -20.96 -12.73 16.80
C PHE A 277 -21.07 -13.97 15.89
N ARG A 278 -21.73 -15.04 16.39
CA ARG A 278 -22.08 -16.21 15.58
C ARG A 278 -23.35 -15.95 14.78
N SER A 279 -23.27 -15.18 13.70
CA SER A 279 -24.35 -15.11 12.72
C SER A 279 -23.80 -14.64 11.38
N ASN A 280 -23.17 -15.54 10.67
CA ASN A 280 -23.14 -15.76 9.23
C ASN A 280 -21.92 -16.64 8.88
N ASN A 281 -22.18 -17.83 8.37
CA ASN A 281 -21.18 -18.87 8.09
C ASN A 281 -20.10 -18.48 7.05
N ASN A 282 -20.23 -17.38 6.34
CA ASN A 282 -19.28 -17.00 5.27
C ASN A 282 -18.01 -16.29 5.77
N THR A 283 -18.04 -15.59 6.92
CA THR A 283 -16.87 -14.85 7.42
C THR A 283 -15.87 -15.76 8.15
N ARG A 284 -16.32 -16.90 8.68
CA ARG A 284 -15.48 -17.84 9.40
C ARG A 284 -14.58 -18.68 8.48
N GLN A 285 -15.07 -19.03 7.28
CA GLN A 285 -14.30 -19.84 6.32
C GLN A 285 -13.05 -19.12 5.77
N HIS A 286 -13.03 -17.77 5.75
CA HIS A 286 -11.89 -17.01 5.23
C HIS A 286 -10.69 -16.93 6.19
N CYS A 287 -10.89 -16.98 7.51
CA CYS A 287 -9.78 -16.91 8.47
C CYS A 287 -9.22 -18.29 8.86
N GLU A 288 -10.05 -19.35 8.82
CA GLU A 288 -9.61 -20.72 9.17
C GLU A 288 -8.78 -21.38 8.06
N ALA A 289 -8.84 -20.88 6.82
CA ALA A 289 -8.01 -21.36 5.71
C ALA A 289 -6.55 -20.84 5.77
N PHE A 290 -6.22 -19.98 6.72
CA PHE A 290 -4.92 -19.28 6.82
C PHE A 290 -4.19 -19.51 8.16
N SER A 291 -4.67 -20.40 9.04
CA SER A 291 -4.02 -20.77 10.31
C SER A 291 -3.09 -21.97 10.17
#